data_c5e927fc034bdda774a3b36fa936a624
#
_entry.id   c5e927fc034bdda774a3b36fa936a624
#
_cell.length_a   1.000
_cell.length_b   1.000
_cell.length_c   1.000
_cell.angle_alpha   90.00
_cell.angle_beta   90.00
_cell.angle_gamma   90.00
#
_symmetry.space_group_name_H-M   'P 1'
#
loop_
_entity.id
_entity.type
_entity.pdbx_description
1 polymer ?
#
loop_
_entity_poly.entity_id
_entity_poly.type
_entity_poly.pdbx_seq_one_letter_code
_entity_poly.pdbx_strand_id
1 'polypeptide(L)'
;MLHNLIAEFLSTGLMILFGVGVHCDEVLTNTKYHGSGHIFAITTWAFGISVCLYIFGGVCMNPARVLAQCALGMLPWTSFIPYVVAEFLGALVGALICFVMYKDHFTESEGNVNPIAIRNIFSTNPNCRNLPRNFFVETIATTIFLS
;
A
#
# COMPACT_ATOMS: atom_id res chain seq x y z
N MET A 1 13.77 -18.53 -7.57
CA MET A 1 12.34 -18.41 -7.21
C MET A 1 12.16 -18.03 -5.74
N LEU A 2 12.62 -18.81 -4.74
CA LEU A 2 12.43 -18.51 -3.31
C LEU A 2 12.96 -17.12 -2.91
N HIS A 3 14.16 -16.74 -3.34
CA HIS A 3 14.73 -15.43 -3.07
C HIS A 3 13.82 -14.29 -3.54
N ASN A 4 13.27 -14.40 -4.75
CA ASN A 4 12.36 -13.38 -5.29
C ASN A 4 11.03 -13.31 -4.52
N LEU A 5 10.49 -14.45 -4.06
CA LEU A 5 9.27 -14.48 -3.25
C LEU A 5 9.49 -13.81 -1.89
N ILE A 6 10.65 -14.04 -1.27
CA ILE A 6 11.03 -13.36 -0.02
C ILE A 6 11.18 -11.85 -0.28
N ALA A 7 11.78 -11.45 -1.40
CA ALA A 7 11.93 -10.04 -1.76
C ALA A 7 10.56 -9.37 -1.97
N GLU A 8 9.62 -10.01 -2.69
CA GLU A 8 8.25 -9.50 -2.88
C GLU A 8 7.49 -9.38 -1.54
N PHE A 9 7.59 -10.40 -0.69
CA PHE A 9 6.97 -10.39 0.64
C PHE A 9 7.51 -9.24 1.51
N LEU A 10 8.83 -9.12 1.64
CA LEU A 10 9.46 -8.11 2.50
C LEU A 10 9.28 -6.70 1.95
N SER A 11 9.45 -6.50 0.64
CA SER A 11 9.30 -5.19 0.02
C SER A 11 7.86 -4.69 0.09
N THR A 12 6.87 -5.55 -0.17
CA THR A 12 5.47 -5.19 -0.04
C THR A 12 5.10 -4.90 1.40
N GLY A 13 5.57 -5.73 2.36
CA GLY A 13 5.36 -5.48 3.78
C GLY A 13 5.93 -4.14 4.24
N LEU A 14 7.15 -3.82 3.81
CA LEU A 14 7.81 -2.55 4.13
C LEU A 14 7.09 -1.37 3.47
N MET A 15 6.68 -1.49 2.20
CA MET A 15 5.91 -0.47 1.50
C MET A 15 4.58 -0.16 2.23
N ILE A 16 3.85 -1.19 2.64
CA ILE A 16 2.60 -1.04 3.39
C ILE A 16 2.86 -0.46 4.79
N LEU A 17 3.97 -0.79 5.43
CA LEU A 17 4.36 -0.20 6.71
C LEU A 17 4.52 1.33 6.60
N PHE A 18 5.16 1.84 5.56
CA PHE A 18 5.25 3.28 5.28
C PHE A 18 3.88 3.88 4.96
N GLY A 19 3.15 3.26 4.02
CA GLY A 19 1.90 3.81 3.51
C GLY A 19 0.76 3.80 4.52
N VAL A 20 0.53 2.69 5.22
CA VAL A 20 -0.47 2.61 6.28
C VAL A 20 -0.03 3.44 7.49
N GLY A 21 1.27 3.44 7.82
CA GLY A 21 1.82 4.23 8.92
C GLY A 21 1.55 5.73 8.77
N VAL A 22 1.78 6.30 7.59
CA VAL A 22 1.50 7.72 7.36
C VAL A 22 0.00 8.04 7.45
N HIS A 23 -0.88 7.12 7.02
CA HIS A 23 -2.31 7.32 7.18
C HIS A 23 -2.77 7.17 8.64
N CYS A 24 -2.12 6.31 9.44
CA CYS A 24 -2.31 6.29 10.88
C CYS A 24 -1.94 7.63 11.51
N ASP A 25 -0.78 8.18 11.14
CA ASP A 25 -0.34 9.51 11.64
C ASP A 25 -1.29 10.64 11.24
N GLU A 26 -1.84 10.61 10.03
CA GLU A 26 -2.73 11.65 9.52
C GLU A 26 -4.11 11.61 10.17
N VAL A 27 -4.68 10.40 10.38
CA VAL A 27 -6.09 10.21 10.72
C VAL A 27 -6.33 10.05 12.22
N LEU A 28 -5.44 9.30 12.92
CA LEU A 28 -5.66 8.96 14.33
C LEU A 28 -5.38 10.16 15.25
N THR A 29 -6.11 10.20 16.37
CA THR A 29 -5.94 11.25 17.38
C THR A 29 -4.59 11.13 18.11
N ASN A 30 -4.08 12.25 18.61
CA ASN A 30 -2.85 12.35 19.40
C ASN A 30 -1.56 11.91 18.70
N THR A 31 -1.59 11.72 17.37
CA THR A 31 -0.37 11.54 16.58
C THR A 31 0.31 12.88 16.34
N LYS A 32 1.63 12.88 16.10
CA LYS A 32 2.40 14.12 15.86
C LYS A 32 2.04 14.81 14.56
N TYR A 33 1.55 14.07 13.58
CA TYR A 33 1.24 14.54 12.24
C TYR A 33 -0.26 14.49 11.92
N HIS A 34 -1.10 14.48 12.95
CA HIS A 34 -2.56 14.53 12.77
C HIS A 34 -2.98 15.72 11.90
N GLY A 35 -3.74 15.45 10.84
CA GLY A 35 -4.19 16.49 9.91
C GLY A 35 -3.11 17.05 8.98
N SER A 36 -1.97 16.37 8.81
CA SER A 36 -0.86 16.82 7.94
C SER A 36 -1.20 16.90 6.44
N GLY A 37 -2.24 16.20 6.02
CA GLY A 37 -2.80 16.29 4.67
C GLY A 37 -2.06 15.47 3.61
N HIS A 38 -2.61 15.52 2.39
CA HIS A 38 -2.22 14.66 1.28
C HIS A 38 -0.76 14.76 0.82
N ILE A 39 -0.14 15.94 0.91
CA ILE A 39 1.25 16.11 0.46
C ILE A 39 2.19 15.25 1.29
N PHE A 40 1.98 15.21 2.61
CA PHE A 40 2.77 14.38 3.51
C PHE A 40 2.58 12.88 3.18
N ALA A 41 1.33 12.44 3.01
CA ALA A 41 1.02 11.07 2.65
C ALA A 41 1.65 10.66 1.31
N ILE A 42 1.47 11.46 0.25
CA ILE A 42 2.01 11.18 -1.09
C ILE A 42 3.55 11.11 -1.05
N THR A 43 4.20 12.02 -0.34
CA THR A 43 5.67 12.03 -0.21
C THR A 43 6.16 10.77 0.51
N THR A 44 5.48 10.35 1.58
CA THR A 44 5.85 9.13 2.32
C THR A 44 5.65 7.87 1.47
N TRP A 45 4.56 7.78 0.70
CA TRP A 45 4.35 6.69 -0.25
C TRP A 45 5.46 6.65 -1.32
N ALA A 46 5.76 7.79 -1.95
CA ALA A 46 6.80 7.87 -2.98
C ALA A 46 8.17 7.49 -2.42
N PHE A 47 8.52 8.00 -1.24
CA PHE A 47 9.77 7.65 -0.57
C PHE A 47 9.83 6.18 -0.18
N GLY A 48 8.77 5.64 0.43
CA GLY A 48 8.69 4.23 0.83
C GLY A 48 8.85 3.26 -0.34
N ILE A 49 8.16 3.52 -1.46
CA ILE A 49 8.30 2.74 -2.68
C ILE A 49 9.74 2.82 -3.22
N SER A 50 10.32 4.02 -3.25
CA SER A 50 11.70 4.23 -3.73
C SER A 50 12.72 3.48 -2.89
N VAL A 51 12.56 3.50 -1.56
CA VAL A 51 13.42 2.73 -0.62
C VAL A 51 13.29 1.24 -0.87
N CYS A 52 12.07 0.73 -1.04
CA CYS A 52 11.84 -0.69 -1.33
C CYS A 52 12.51 -1.10 -2.65
N LEU A 53 12.35 -0.31 -3.71
CA LEU A 53 13.00 -0.58 -5.00
C LEU A 53 14.52 -0.53 -4.91
N TYR A 54 15.06 0.38 -4.11
CA TYR A 54 16.51 0.49 -3.91
C TYR A 54 17.09 -0.72 -3.16
N ILE A 55 16.41 -1.18 -2.09
CA ILE A 55 16.90 -2.27 -1.25
C ILE A 55 16.75 -3.62 -1.93
N PHE A 56 15.59 -3.90 -2.50
CA PHE A 56 15.24 -5.22 -3.00
C PHE A 56 15.49 -5.38 -4.50
N GLY A 57 15.52 -4.30 -5.27
CA GLY A 57 15.70 -4.30 -6.73
C GLY A 57 14.67 -5.16 -7.46
N GLY A 58 14.22 -4.78 -8.63
CA GLY A 58 13.42 -5.64 -9.51
C GLY A 58 12.11 -6.22 -8.97
N VAL A 59 11.66 -5.82 -7.76
CA VAL A 59 10.41 -6.27 -7.13
C VAL A 59 9.20 -5.58 -7.75
N CYS A 60 8.07 -6.27 -7.74
CA CYS A 60 6.80 -5.77 -8.28
C CYS A 60 5.98 -5.01 -7.22
N MET A 61 5.84 -5.57 -6.03
CA MET A 61 5.05 -5.00 -4.91
C MET A 61 3.59 -4.66 -5.29
N ASN A 62 3.11 -5.21 -6.40
CA ASN A 62 1.80 -4.91 -6.94
C ASN A 62 1.33 -6.03 -7.88
N PRO A 63 0.21 -6.73 -7.59
CA PRO A 63 -0.32 -7.79 -8.42
C PRO A 63 -0.60 -7.38 -9.88
N ALA A 64 -1.00 -6.12 -10.10
CA ALA A 64 -1.22 -5.61 -11.46
C ALA A 64 0.10 -5.50 -12.24
N ARG A 65 1.21 -5.13 -11.58
CA ARG A 65 2.54 -5.11 -12.18
C ARG A 65 3.03 -6.51 -12.51
N VAL A 66 2.81 -7.48 -11.62
CA VAL A 66 3.12 -8.89 -11.88
C VAL A 66 2.35 -9.40 -13.10
N LEU A 67 1.04 -9.07 -13.18
CA LEU A 67 0.20 -9.42 -14.33
C LEU A 67 0.75 -8.82 -15.64
N ALA A 68 1.09 -7.54 -15.63
CA ALA A 68 1.64 -6.84 -16.80
C ALA A 68 2.97 -7.46 -17.24
N GLN A 69 3.87 -7.76 -16.31
CA GLN A 69 5.16 -8.40 -16.62
C GLN A 69 4.99 -9.83 -17.19
N CYS A 70 4.03 -10.60 -16.69
CA CYS A 70 3.69 -11.89 -17.28
C CYS A 70 3.12 -11.75 -18.70
N ALA A 71 2.22 -10.78 -18.92
CA ALA A 71 1.63 -10.54 -20.23
C ALA A 71 2.64 -10.07 -21.28
N LEU A 72 3.66 -9.31 -20.85
CA LEU A 72 4.77 -8.83 -21.70
C LEU A 72 5.89 -9.88 -21.87
N GLY A 73 5.77 -11.08 -21.27
CA GLY A 73 6.78 -12.13 -21.33
C GLY A 73 8.05 -11.85 -20.53
N MET A 74 8.02 -10.84 -19.64
CA MET A 74 9.14 -10.52 -18.74
C MET A 74 9.22 -11.46 -17.54
N LEU A 75 8.09 -12.04 -17.14
CA LEU A 75 7.99 -13.08 -16.11
C LEU A 75 7.23 -14.29 -16.66
N PRO A 76 7.61 -15.53 -16.28
CA PRO A 76 6.83 -16.71 -16.62
C PRO A 76 5.51 -16.71 -15.86
N TRP A 77 4.42 -17.16 -16.50
CA TRP A 77 3.10 -17.27 -15.89
C TRP A 77 3.05 -18.15 -14.63
N THR A 78 3.99 -19.09 -14.50
CA THR A 78 4.15 -19.91 -13.30
C THR A 78 4.55 -19.09 -12.06
N SER A 79 5.09 -17.91 -12.24
CA SER A 79 5.45 -16.98 -11.15
C SER A 79 4.28 -16.12 -10.69
N PHE A 80 3.21 -15.99 -11.48
CA PHE A 80 2.10 -15.08 -11.19
C PHE A 80 1.48 -15.32 -9.81
N ILE A 81 0.93 -16.52 -9.59
CA ILE A 81 0.26 -16.84 -8.31
C ILE A 81 1.22 -16.79 -7.12
N PRO A 82 2.42 -17.39 -7.17
CA PRO A 82 3.38 -17.27 -6.05
C PRO A 82 3.73 -15.84 -5.67
N TYR A 83 3.95 -14.95 -6.65
CA TYR A 83 4.27 -13.55 -6.39
C TYR A 83 3.09 -12.81 -5.75
N VAL A 84 1.89 -12.94 -6.33
CA VAL A 84 0.68 -12.34 -5.78
C VAL A 84 0.43 -12.79 -4.33
N VAL A 85 0.60 -14.07 -4.04
CA VAL A 85 0.46 -14.59 -2.67
C VAL A 85 1.52 -13.97 -1.74
N ALA A 86 2.78 -13.89 -2.17
CA ALA A 86 3.85 -13.27 -1.37
C ALA A 86 3.55 -11.79 -1.08
N GLU A 87 3.09 -11.02 -2.06
CA GLU A 87 2.70 -9.63 -1.92
C GLU A 87 1.53 -9.46 -0.94
N PHE A 88 0.46 -10.26 -1.06
CA PHE A 88 -0.68 -10.20 -0.13
C PHE A 88 -0.27 -10.54 1.31
N LEU A 89 0.55 -11.57 1.50
CA LEU A 89 1.04 -11.93 2.84
C LEU A 89 1.95 -10.82 3.40
N GLY A 90 2.82 -10.24 2.58
CA GLY A 90 3.64 -9.10 2.97
C GLY A 90 2.80 -7.91 3.38
N ALA A 91 1.79 -7.54 2.57
CA ALA A 91 0.87 -6.45 2.86
C ALA A 91 0.11 -6.66 4.18
N LEU A 92 -0.39 -7.89 4.41
CA LEU A 92 -1.07 -8.24 5.65
C LEU A 92 -0.16 -8.07 6.87
N VAL A 93 1.06 -8.58 6.79
CA VAL A 93 2.03 -8.46 7.90
C VAL A 93 2.40 -6.99 8.13
N GLY A 94 2.67 -6.21 7.08
CA GLY A 94 2.94 -4.77 7.20
C GLY A 94 1.80 -4.00 7.86
N ALA A 95 0.56 -4.27 7.46
CA ALA A 95 -0.64 -3.66 8.04
C ALA A 95 -0.84 -4.07 9.52
N LEU A 96 -0.61 -5.34 9.87
CA LEU A 96 -0.68 -5.81 11.26
C LEU A 96 0.38 -5.15 12.13
N ILE A 97 1.60 -4.98 11.64
CA ILE A 97 2.66 -4.26 12.37
C ILE A 97 2.21 -2.82 12.62
N CYS A 98 1.70 -2.10 11.61
CA CYS A 98 1.14 -0.76 11.80
C CYS A 98 0.03 -0.75 12.86
N PHE A 99 -0.92 -1.67 12.79
CA PHE A 99 -1.99 -1.74 13.76
C PHE A 99 -1.47 -1.91 15.20
N VAL A 100 -0.45 -2.77 15.39
CA VAL A 100 0.16 -2.96 16.71
C VAL A 100 0.91 -1.72 17.18
N MET A 101 1.66 -1.06 16.27
CA MET A 101 2.42 0.16 16.60
C MET A 101 1.51 1.32 17.00
N TYR A 102 0.35 1.46 16.38
CA TYR A 102 -0.60 2.55 16.62
C TYR A 102 -1.79 2.15 17.50
N LYS A 103 -1.72 1.00 18.17
CA LYS A 103 -2.86 0.42 18.93
C LYS A 103 -3.49 1.41 19.90
N ASP A 104 -2.69 2.14 20.66
CA ASP A 104 -3.19 3.10 21.65
C ASP A 104 -3.92 4.27 20.97
N HIS A 105 -3.38 4.77 19.85
CA HIS A 105 -4.02 5.81 19.03
C HIS A 105 -5.33 5.34 18.41
N PHE A 106 -5.43 4.07 18.00
CA PHE A 106 -6.70 3.49 17.54
C PHE A 106 -7.73 3.50 18.66
N THR A 107 -7.35 3.07 19.88
CA THR A 107 -8.25 3.06 21.04
C THR A 107 -8.73 4.47 21.40
N GLU A 108 -7.84 5.45 21.42
CA GLU A 108 -8.20 6.85 21.70
C GLU A 108 -9.02 7.51 20.58
N SER A 109 -8.92 6.99 19.36
CA SER A 109 -9.71 7.48 18.23
C SER A 109 -11.14 6.93 18.19
N GLU A 110 -11.44 5.87 18.96
CA GLU A 110 -12.79 5.33 19.06
C GLU A 110 -13.76 6.39 19.61
N GLY A 111 -14.82 6.67 18.86
CA GLY A 111 -15.82 7.69 19.21
C GLY A 111 -15.39 9.13 18.89
N ASN A 112 -14.12 9.43 18.65
CA ASN A 112 -13.60 10.76 18.35
C ASN A 112 -13.34 10.98 16.84
N VAL A 113 -13.06 9.92 16.11
CA VAL A 113 -12.79 9.95 14.67
C VAL A 113 -13.89 9.17 13.94
N ASN A 114 -14.25 9.66 12.74
CA ASN A 114 -15.23 8.96 11.91
C ASN A 114 -14.77 7.53 11.61
N PRO A 115 -15.56 6.48 11.91
CA PRO A 115 -15.20 5.09 11.65
C PRO A 115 -14.83 4.79 10.18
N ILE A 116 -15.43 5.55 9.25
CA ILE A 116 -15.08 5.45 7.82
C ILE A 116 -13.66 5.95 7.57
N ALA A 117 -13.22 7.02 8.24
CA ALA A 117 -11.87 7.53 8.12
C ALA A 117 -10.85 6.51 8.67
N ILE A 118 -11.15 5.91 9.83
CA ILE A 118 -10.31 4.84 10.42
C ILE A 118 -10.21 3.65 9.46
N ARG A 119 -11.32 3.19 8.88
CA ARG A 119 -11.30 2.12 7.88
C ARG A 119 -10.45 2.49 6.66
N ASN A 120 -10.53 3.74 6.23
CA ASN A 120 -9.82 4.22 5.04
C ASN A 120 -8.30 4.28 5.21
N ILE A 121 -7.77 4.15 6.43
CA ILE A 121 -6.34 3.93 6.69
C ILE A 121 -5.84 2.68 5.94
N PHE A 122 -6.65 1.62 5.93
CA PHE A 122 -6.32 0.34 5.30
C PHE A 122 -6.98 0.12 3.93
N SER A 123 -7.99 0.92 3.59
CA SER A 123 -8.81 0.73 2.38
C SER A 123 -9.32 2.08 1.87
N THR A 124 -8.56 2.67 0.94
CA THR A 124 -8.92 3.96 0.36
C THR A 124 -10.27 3.94 -0.36
N ASN A 125 -10.99 5.07 -0.30
CA ASN A 125 -12.24 5.28 -1.01
C ASN A 125 -12.19 6.58 -1.80
N PRO A 126 -12.87 6.65 -2.96
CA PRO A 126 -13.01 7.90 -3.69
C PRO A 126 -13.88 8.89 -2.90
N ASN A 127 -13.50 10.15 -2.84
CA ASN A 127 -14.29 11.21 -2.20
C ASN A 127 -15.64 11.42 -2.89
N CYS A 128 -15.69 11.23 -4.21
CA CYS A 128 -16.93 11.32 -5.01
C CYS A 128 -17.23 9.95 -5.63
N ARG A 129 -18.38 9.37 -5.28
CA ARG A 129 -18.78 8.05 -5.80
C ARG A 129 -19.38 8.20 -7.21
N ASN A 130 -18.54 8.00 -8.24
CA ASN A 130 -18.94 7.91 -9.63
C ASN A 130 -18.16 6.75 -10.28
N LEU A 131 -18.78 5.56 -10.35
CA LEU A 131 -18.10 4.33 -10.76
C LEU A 131 -17.42 4.44 -12.15
N PRO A 132 -18.10 4.92 -13.24
CA PRO A 132 -17.45 5.02 -14.54
C PRO A 132 -16.25 5.97 -14.54
N ARG A 133 -16.40 7.13 -13.88
CA ARG A 133 -15.32 8.12 -13.80
C ARG A 133 -14.17 7.61 -12.95
N ASN A 134 -14.46 6.99 -11.81
CA ASN A 134 -13.44 6.44 -10.92
C ASN A 134 -12.68 5.32 -11.61
N PHE A 135 -13.37 4.42 -12.34
CA PHE A 135 -12.71 3.39 -13.16
C PHE A 135 -11.76 3.99 -14.20
N PHE A 136 -12.17 5.05 -14.89
CA PHE A 136 -11.34 5.73 -15.87
C PHE A 136 -10.09 6.37 -15.21
N VAL A 137 -10.25 7.05 -14.08
CA VAL A 137 -9.16 7.68 -13.33
C VAL A 137 -8.18 6.63 -12.83
N GLU A 138 -8.67 5.55 -12.22
CA GLU A 138 -7.83 4.45 -11.73
C GLU A 138 -7.08 3.75 -12.88
N THR A 139 -7.72 3.59 -14.03
CA THR A 139 -7.09 3.00 -15.23
C THR A 139 -5.91 3.86 -15.69
N ILE A 140 -6.10 5.17 -15.82
CA ILE A 140 -5.02 6.09 -16.23
C ILE A 140 -3.91 6.13 -15.18
N ALA A 141 -4.26 6.28 -13.90
CA ALA A 141 -3.29 6.35 -12.83
C ALA A 141 -2.43 5.07 -12.76
N THR A 142 -3.07 3.89 -12.86
CA THR A 142 -2.37 2.60 -12.86
C THR A 142 -1.49 2.45 -14.10
N THR A 143 -1.96 2.87 -15.28
CA THR A 143 -1.17 2.80 -16.51
C THR A 143 0.10 3.65 -16.38
N ILE A 144 -0.01 4.87 -15.87
CA ILE A 144 1.16 5.76 -15.65
C ILE A 144 2.11 5.16 -14.59
N PHE A 145 1.55 4.59 -13.52
CA PHE A 145 2.35 3.99 -12.44
C PHE A 145 3.13 2.75 -12.89
N LEU A 146 2.61 1.98 -13.86
CA LEU A 146 3.22 0.74 -14.35
C LEU A 146 4.17 0.97 -15.56
N SER A 147 4.15 2.13 -16.21
CA SER A 147 5.03 2.47 -17.31
C SER A 147 6.44 2.85 -16.83
#